data_d152a86b6b1c9353a29037b73625754c
#
_entry.id   d152a86b6b1c9353a29037b73625754c
#
_cell.length_a   1.000
_cell.length_b   1.000
_cell.length_c   1.000
_cell.angle_alpha   90.00
_cell.angle_beta   90.00
_cell.angle_gamma   90.00
#
_symmetry.space_group_name_H-M   'P 1'
#
loop_
_entity.id
_entity.type
_entity.pdbx_description
1 polymer ?
#
loop_
_entity_poly.entity_id
_entity_poly.type
_entity_poly.pdbx_seq_one_letter_code
_entity_poly.pdbx_strand_id
1 'polypeptide(L)'
;IEMPWHKLDVVTFSFQKGLGGEGGHGVLILSPRAVERVNSHVPAWPVPKIFKLHKKGGLDTALFEGATINTPSLLVIEDAIDALSWAEEIGGIEALLKRVDTSFVHFMDWVGASPHFEVLARDPATISPTALCLVISDDWFTAQPDEVQAGVVKSMLALLEAEDVAVDINAYRDAPTGLRIWGGPTVDPEDIASLLPWLDWAYETVRADLQDGSLHGDG
;
A
#
# COMPACT_ATOMS: atom_id res chain seq x y z
N ILE A 1 -10.57 9.99 0.54
CA ILE A 1 -11.85 9.56 -0.06
C ILE A 1 -12.92 9.63 1.02
N GLU A 2 -13.96 10.39 0.75
CA GLU A 2 -15.13 10.42 1.61
C GLU A 2 -15.90 9.10 1.47
N MET A 3 -16.13 8.41 2.59
CA MET A 3 -16.80 7.11 2.59
C MET A 3 -18.32 7.28 2.49
N PRO A 4 -19.00 6.67 1.50
CA PRO A 4 -20.46 6.74 1.37
C PRO A 4 -21.15 5.82 2.40
N TRP A 5 -21.04 6.12 3.68
CA TRP A 5 -21.51 5.29 4.80
C TRP A 5 -22.93 4.78 4.64
N HIS A 6 -23.83 5.60 4.06
CA HIS A 6 -25.23 5.23 3.83
C HIS A 6 -25.42 4.06 2.82
N LYS A 7 -24.39 3.72 2.05
CA LYS A 7 -24.38 2.60 1.08
C LYS A 7 -23.66 1.36 1.60
N LEU A 8 -22.94 1.47 2.72
CA LEU A 8 -22.07 0.42 3.22
C LEU A 8 -22.71 -0.30 4.39
N ASP A 9 -22.76 -1.63 4.34
CA ASP A 9 -23.29 -2.46 5.40
C ASP A 9 -22.21 -3.04 6.30
N VAL A 10 -21.09 -3.45 5.72
CA VAL A 10 -19.95 -3.99 6.43
C VAL A 10 -18.70 -3.35 5.87
N VAL A 11 -17.91 -2.76 6.75
CA VAL A 11 -16.60 -2.19 6.42
C VAL A 11 -15.55 -2.84 7.32
N THR A 12 -14.45 -3.25 6.73
CA THR A 12 -13.29 -3.73 7.46
C THR A 12 -12.02 -3.12 6.87
N PHE A 13 -11.08 -2.82 7.75
CA PHE A 13 -9.73 -2.42 7.36
C PHE A 13 -8.71 -2.91 8.39
N SER A 14 -7.48 -3.09 7.96
CA SER A 14 -6.38 -3.54 8.82
C SER A 14 -5.50 -2.35 9.24
N PHE A 15 -4.80 -2.50 10.37
CA PHE A 15 -3.94 -1.44 10.91
C PHE A 15 -2.66 -1.24 10.10
N GLN A 16 -2.23 -2.24 9.34
CA GLN A 16 -0.94 -2.27 8.62
C GLN A 16 -0.83 -1.33 7.40
N LYS A 17 -1.87 -0.56 7.08
CA LYS A 17 -1.89 0.33 5.91
C LYS A 17 -1.79 1.79 6.33
N GLY A 18 -2.86 2.54 6.25
CA GLY A 18 -2.86 3.97 6.54
C GLY A 18 -2.46 4.35 7.98
N LEU A 19 -2.58 3.43 8.93
CA LEU A 19 -2.14 3.63 10.31
C LEU A 19 -0.70 3.17 10.58
N GLY A 20 -0.04 2.52 9.61
CA GLY A 20 1.37 2.10 9.76
C GLY A 20 1.63 0.98 10.76
N GLY A 21 0.59 0.35 11.33
CA GLY A 21 0.72 -0.71 12.31
C GLY A 21 1.01 -2.07 11.70
N GLU A 22 1.10 -3.11 12.54
CA GLU A 22 1.30 -4.48 12.11
C GLU A 22 0.05 -5.11 11.51
N GLY A 23 0.24 -6.17 10.70
CA GLY A 23 -0.82 -7.00 10.16
C GLY A 23 -1.46 -7.92 11.20
N GLY A 24 -2.59 -8.54 10.84
CA GLY A 24 -3.26 -9.54 11.66
C GLY A 24 -4.38 -8.99 12.55
N HIS A 25 -4.46 -7.68 12.73
CA HIS A 25 -5.54 -6.99 13.45
C HIS A 25 -6.19 -5.94 12.54
N GLY A 26 -7.42 -5.59 12.86
CA GLY A 26 -8.18 -4.60 12.12
C GLY A 26 -9.49 -4.25 12.79
N VAL A 27 -10.27 -3.44 12.10
CA VAL A 27 -11.57 -2.95 12.55
C VAL A 27 -12.68 -3.59 11.73
N LEU A 28 -13.80 -3.90 12.39
CA LEU A 28 -15.05 -4.30 11.77
C LEU A 28 -16.14 -3.29 12.15
N ILE A 29 -16.74 -2.66 11.15
CA ILE A 29 -17.84 -1.72 11.31
C ILE A 29 -19.09 -2.32 10.66
N LEU A 30 -20.19 -2.36 11.40
CA LEU A 30 -21.49 -2.83 10.94
C LEU A 30 -22.48 -1.68 10.87
N SER A 31 -23.24 -1.57 9.78
CA SER A 31 -24.39 -0.68 9.72
C SER A 31 -25.55 -1.22 10.56
N PRO A 32 -26.53 -0.38 10.98
CA PRO A 32 -27.76 -0.86 11.60
C PRO A 32 -28.49 -1.92 10.76
N ARG A 33 -28.48 -1.78 9.45
CA ARG A 33 -29.05 -2.74 8.49
C ARG A 33 -28.34 -4.10 8.53
N ALA A 34 -27.01 -4.11 8.64
CA ALA A 34 -26.24 -5.34 8.82
C ALA A 34 -26.56 -6.02 10.15
N VAL A 35 -26.68 -5.25 11.22
CA VAL A 35 -27.10 -5.77 12.54
C VAL A 35 -28.49 -6.40 12.49
N GLU A 36 -29.45 -5.72 11.86
CA GLU A 36 -30.80 -6.26 11.64
C GLU A 36 -30.77 -7.56 10.85
N ARG A 37 -29.93 -7.63 9.81
CA ARG A 37 -29.74 -8.85 9.02
C ARG A 37 -29.17 -10.01 9.84
N VAL A 38 -28.20 -9.77 10.71
CA VAL A 38 -27.66 -10.78 11.62
C VAL A 38 -28.75 -11.25 12.60
N ASN A 39 -29.58 -10.34 13.09
CA ASN A 39 -30.65 -10.67 14.06
C ASN A 39 -31.80 -11.44 13.40
N SER A 40 -32.11 -11.21 12.15
CA SER A 40 -33.27 -11.79 11.44
C SER A 40 -32.95 -13.04 10.61
N HIS A 41 -31.68 -13.35 10.35
CA HIS A 41 -31.28 -14.45 9.52
C HIS A 41 -30.52 -15.53 10.29
N VAL A 42 -31.02 -16.75 10.25
CA VAL A 42 -30.30 -17.92 10.74
C VAL A 42 -29.67 -18.65 9.55
N PRO A 43 -28.34 -18.79 9.50
CA PRO A 43 -27.69 -19.53 8.44
C PRO A 43 -28.17 -20.99 8.38
N ALA A 44 -28.42 -21.49 7.17
CA ALA A 44 -28.84 -22.89 6.95
C ALA A 44 -27.75 -23.93 7.30
N TRP A 45 -26.49 -23.47 7.29
CA TRP A 45 -25.32 -24.29 7.56
C TRP A 45 -24.56 -23.79 8.79
N PRO A 46 -23.84 -24.67 9.51
CA PRO A 46 -22.99 -24.24 10.62
C PRO A 46 -21.93 -23.25 10.14
N VAL A 47 -21.84 -22.10 10.81
CA VAL A 47 -20.84 -21.08 10.56
C VAL A 47 -19.59 -21.39 11.41
N PRO A 48 -18.38 -21.42 10.83
CA PRO A 48 -17.15 -21.55 11.60
C PRO A 48 -17.05 -20.48 12.68
N LYS A 49 -16.47 -20.83 13.83
CA LYS A 49 -16.39 -19.95 15.01
C LYS A 49 -15.80 -18.56 14.66
N ILE A 50 -14.80 -18.53 13.81
CA ILE A 50 -14.10 -17.31 13.38
C ILE A 50 -15.00 -16.32 12.62
N PHE A 51 -16.05 -16.80 11.94
CA PHE A 51 -17.02 -15.96 11.21
C PHE A 51 -18.34 -15.78 11.94
N LYS A 52 -18.47 -16.31 13.13
CA LYS A 52 -19.74 -16.36 13.85
C LYS A 52 -19.95 -15.08 14.65
N LEU A 53 -20.78 -14.19 14.13
CA LEU A 53 -21.22 -12.96 14.80
C LEU A 53 -22.55 -13.15 15.57
N HIS A 54 -23.16 -14.34 15.52
CA HIS A 54 -24.49 -14.60 16.07
C HIS A 54 -24.40 -15.51 17.28
N LYS A 55 -25.16 -15.16 18.35
CA LYS A 55 -25.29 -15.94 19.58
C LYS A 55 -26.72 -15.85 20.09
N LYS A 56 -27.35 -16.98 20.40
CA LYS A 56 -28.66 -17.10 21.05
C LYS A 56 -29.75 -16.11 20.57
N GLY A 57 -29.90 -16.00 19.24
CA GLY A 57 -31.00 -15.22 18.64
C GLY A 57 -30.65 -13.80 18.22
N GLY A 58 -29.40 -13.44 18.12
CA GLY A 58 -29.00 -12.11 17.65
C GLY A 58 -27.52 -11.92 17.54
N LEU A 59 -27.10 -10.70 17.25
CA LEU A 59 -25.70 -10.28 17.23
C LEU A 59 -25.04 -10.53 18.60
N ASP A 60 -23.86 -11.12 18.61
CA ASP A 60 -23.02 -11.22 19.81
C ASP A 60 -22.36 -9.88 20.10
N THR A 61 -23.03 -8.99 20.81
CA THR A 61 -22.55 -7.63 21.11
C THR A 61 -21.27 -7.63 21.93
N ALA A 62 -21.01 -8.70 22.70
CA ALA A 62 -19.81 -8.80 23.52
C ALA A 62 -18.51 -8.76 22.69
N LEU A 63 -18.56 -9.18 21.41
CA LEU A 63 -17.43 -9.07 20.48
C LEU A 63 -17.01 -7.61 20.26
N PHE A 64 -17.95 -6.68 20.33
CA PHE A 64 -17.72 -5.23 20.16
C PHE A 64 -17.42 -4.52 21.49
N GLU A 65 -17.43 -5.28 22.58
CA GLU A 65 -17.15 -4.82 23.95
C GLU A 65 -15.85 -5.47 24.49
N GLY A 66 -15.01 -6.03 23.60
CA GLY A 66 -13.71 -6.59 23.94
C GLY A 66 -13.67 -8.10 24.20
N ALA A 67 -14.80 -8.84 24.09
CA ALA A 67 -14.82 -10.30 24.20
C ALA A 67 -14.38 -10.95 22.87
N THR A 68 -13.11 -10.79 22.53
CA THR A 68 -12.50 -11.35 21.32
C THR A 68 -12.42 -12.88 21.37
N ILE A 69 -12.31 -13.52 20.19
CA ILE A 69 -12.20 -15.00 20.08
C ILE A 69 -10.92 -15.51 20.75
N ASN A 70 -9.81 -14.79 20.54
CA ASN A 70 -8.52 -15.03 21.16
C ASN A 70 -8.05 -13.74 21.83
N THR A 71 -7.08 -13.86 22.73
CA THR A 71 -6.41 -12.70 23.31
C THR A 71 -5.75 -11.89 22.19
N PRO A 72 -6.10 -10.60 22.03
CA PRO A 72 -5.43 -9.74 21.05
C PRO A 72 -3.97 -9.48 21.47
N SER A 73 -3.13 -9.14 20.50
CA SER A 73 -1.80 -8.60 20.80
C SER A 73 -1.97 -7.18 21.36
N LEU A 74 -1.56 -6.97 22.62
CA LEU A 74 -1.62 -5.65 23.24
C LEU A 74 -0.70 -4.66 22.52
N LEU A 75 0.47 -5.12 22.04
CA LEU A 75 1.39 -4.28 21.28
C LEU A 75 0.72 -3.70 20.04
N VAL A 76 0.05 -4.53 19.23
CA VAL A 76 -0.67 -4.07 18.03
C VAL A 76 -1.80 -3.09 18.35
N ILE A 77 -2.45 -3.23 19.51
CA ILE A 77 -3.49 -2.30 19.96
C ILE A 77 -2.87 -0.96 20.39
N GLU A 78 -1.76 -0.98 21.14
CA GLU A 78 -1.04 0.24 21.53
C GLU A 78 -0.51 0.98 20.30
N ASP A 79 0.09 0.28 19.32
CA ASP A 79 0.53 0.86 18.05
C ASP A 79 -0.63 1.55 17.31
N ALA A 80 -1.81 0.92 17.29
CA ALA A 80 -2.98 1.50 16.64
C ALA A 80 -3.49 2.75 17.39
N ILE A 81 -3.44 2.76 18.73
CA ILE A 81 -3.80 3.92 19.56
C ILE A 81 -2.81 5.06 19.34
N ASP A 82 -1.51 4.77 19.30
CA ASP A 82 -0.46 5.75 19.03
C ASP A 82 -0.66 6.38 17.64
N ALA A 83 -0.86 5.56 16.61
CA ALA A 83 -1.11 6.02 15.26
C ALA A 83 -2.37 6.90 15.14
N LEU A 84 -3.44 6.57 15.85
CA LEU A 84 -4.66 7.38 15.90
C LEU A 84 -4.43 8.71 16.63
N SER A 85 -3.68 8.69 17.74
CA SER A 85 -3.31 9.89 18.48
C SER A 85 -2.45 10.83 17.63
N TRP A 86 -1.45 10.29 16.96
CA TRP A 86 -0.64 11.05 16.00
C TRP A 86 -1.52 11.65 14.89
N ALA A 87 -2.44 10.87 14.32
CA ALA A 87 -3.33 11.37 13.28
C ALA A 87 -4.20 12.54 13.76
N GLU A 88 -4.72 12.49 15.01
CA GLU A 88 -5.47 13.58 15.61
C GLU A 88 -4.58 14.82 15.84
N GLU A 89 -3.38 14.63 16.37
CA GLU A 89 -2.42 15.72 16.64
C GLU A 89 -2.03 16.51 15.39
N ILE A 90 -1.85 15.83 14.25
CA ILE A 90 -1.50 16.51 12.99
C ILE A 90 -2.69 17.19 12.28
N GLY A 91 -3.93 16.98 12.77
CA GLY A 91 -5.15 17.58 12.21
C GLY A 91 -6.16 16.60 11.61
N GLY A 92 -6.07 15.32 11.98
CA GLY A 92 -7.03 14.29 11.63
C GLY A 92 -7.00 13.85 10.17
N ILE A 93 -8.13 13.35 9.69
CA ILE A 93 -8.25 12.79 8.34
C ILE A 93 -7.86 13.79 7.23
N GLU A 94 -8.14 15.07 7.40
CA GLU A 94 -7.81 16.10 6.41
C GLU A 94 -6.30 16.25 6.25
N ALA A 95 -5.55 16.20 7.35
CA ALA A 95 -4.09 16.24 7.32
C ALA A 95 -3.50 14.98 6.70
N LEU A 96 -4.04 13.80 7.03
CA LEU A 96 -3.62 12.53 6.42
C LEU A 96 -3.83 12.54 4.91
N LEU A 97 -4.99 12.99 4.44
CA LEU A 97 -5.29 13.09 3.01
C LEU A 97 -4.35 14.09 2.32
N LYS A 98 -4.10 15.26 2.95
CA LYS A 98 -3.17 16.25 2.41
C LYS A 98 -1.75 15.70 2.25
N ARG A 99 -1.25 14.89 3.19
CA ARG A 99 0.07 14.24 3.08
C ARG A 99 0.12 13.32 1.85
N VAL A 100 -0.89 12.47 1.69
CA VAL A 100 -1.01 11.57 0.52
C VAL A 100 -1.08 12.37 -0.78
N ASP A 101 -1.91 13.41 -0.83
CA ASP A 101 -2.06 14.24 -2.04
C ASP A 101 -0.75 14.96 -2.38
N THR A 102 -0.02 15.47 -1.38
CA THR A 102 1.29 16.11 -1.60
C THR A 102 2.31 15.13 -2.17
N SER A 103 2.42 13.94 -1.58
CA SER A 103 3.28 12.86 -2.10
C SER A 103 2.92 12.48 -3.54
N PHE A 104 1.62 12.38 -3.81
CA PHE A 104 1.12 12.05 -5.14
C PHE A 104 1.41 13.13 -6.18
N VAL A 105 1.31 14.42 -5.81
CA VAL A 105 1.68 15.54 -6.68
C VAL A 105 3.17 15.49 -7.03
N HIS A 106 4.06 15.33 -6.04
CA HIS A 106 5.50 15.18 -6.30
C HIS A 106 5.80 14.03 -7.26
N PHE A 107 5.15 12.89 -7.02
CA PHE A 107 5.31 11.72 -7.88
C PHE A 107 4.82 11.98 -9.32
N MET A 108 3.62 12.53 -9.50
CA MET A 108 3.05 12.77 -10.83
C MET A 108 3.80 13.85 -11.62
N ASP A 109 4.27 14.89 -10.95
CA ASP A 109 5.08 15.95 -11.57
C ASP A 109 6.41 15.38 -12.07
N TRP A 110 7.07 14.54 -11.26
CA TRP A 110 8.29 13.87 -11.67
C TRP A 110 8.06 12.89 -12.83
N VAL A 111 7.03 12.03 -12.75
CA VAL A 111 6.69 11.11 -13.84
C VAL A 111 6.42 11.86 -15.14
N GLY A 112 5.69 12.99 -15.06
CA GLY A 112 5.39 13.83 -16.23
C GLY A 112 6.61 14.47 -16.87
N ALA A 113 7.73 14.58 -16.14
CA ALA A 113 9.00 15.12 -16.61
C ALA A 113 10.04 14.03 -16.93
N SER A 114 9.87 12.82 -16.42
CA SER A 114 10.82 11.72 -16.58
C SER A 114 10.84 11.20 -18.02
N PRO A 115 12.01 11.03 -18.64
CA PRO A 115 12.16 10.38 -19.93
C PRO A 115 12.16 8.84 -19.83
N HIS A 116 12.15 8.29 -18.62
CA HIS A 116 12.41 6.87 -18.37
C HIS A 116 11.22 6.12 -17.75
N PHE A 117 10.36 6.84 -17.04
CA PHE A 117 9.30 6.21 -16.24
C PHE A 117 7.91 6.68 -16.61
N GLU A 118 6.98 5.76 -16.56
CA GLU A 118 5.54 6.01 -16.66
C GLU A 118 4.78 5.32 -15.53
N VAL A 119 3.56 5.81 -15.25
CA VAL A 119 2.65 5.08 -14.34
C VAL A 119 2.17 3.78 -15.00
N LEU A 120 2.08 2.72 -14.23
CA LEU A 120 1.57 1.43 -14.71
C LEU A 120 0.12 1.53 -15.18
N ALA A 121 -0.72 2.34 -14.52
CA ALA A 121 -2.14 2.47 -14.82
C ALA A 121 -2.35 3.26 -16.13
N ARG A 122 -3.05 2.65 -17.09
CA ARG A 122 -3.36 3.27 -18.37
C ARG A 122 -4.50 4.29 -18.31
N ASP A 123 -5.44 4.09 -17.39
CA ASP A 123 -6.54 5.02 -17.13
C ASP A 123 -6.19 5.87 -15.90
N PRO A 124 -6.05 7.20 -16.07
CA PRO A 124 -5.74 8.10 -14.95
C PRO A 124 -6.71 7.99 -13.77
N ALA A 125 -7.98 7.64 -14.02
CA ALA A 125 -8.98 7.44 -12.98
C ALA A 125 -8.70 6.23 -12.06
N THR A 126 -7.80 5.33 -12.47
CA THR A 126 -7.43 4.13 -11.72
C THR A 126 -6.07 4.22 -11.03
N ILE A 127 -5.38 5.34 -11.15
CA ILE A 127 -4.10 5.56 -10.46
C ILE A 127 -4.35 5.64 -8.95
N SER A 128 -3.65 4.80 -8.20
CA SER A 128 -3.72 4.86 -6.73
C SER A 128 -2.77 5.95 -6.21
N PRO A 129 -3.24 6.86 -5.35
CA PRO A 129 -2.36 7.87 -4.75
C PRO A 129 -1.47 7.31 -3.63
N THR A 130 -1.68 6.06 -3.20
CA THR A 130 -0.91 5.44 -2.10
C THR A 130 -0.08 4.24 -2.52
N ALA A 131 -0.41 3.61 -3.65
CA ALA A 131 0.39 2.54 -4.25
C ALA A 131 0.90 3.04 -5.60
N LEU A 132 2.04 3.73 -5.58
CA LEU A 132 2.63 4.41 -6.71
C LEU A 132 3.38 3.37 -7.56
N CYS A 133 2.73 2.89 -8.62
CA CYS A 133 3.26 1.83 -9.47
C CYS A 133 3.84 2.42 -10.75
N LEU A 134 5.10 2.11 -11.04
CA LEU A 134 5.88 2.57 -12.18
C LEU A 134 6.25 1.42 -13.11
N VAL A 135 6.31 1.72 -14.38
CA VAL A 135 6.99 0.93 -15.40
C VAL A 135 8.11 1.77 -16.02
N ILE A 136 9.16 1.10 -16.51
CA ILE A 136 10.20 1.76 -17.27
C ILE A 136 9.76 1.79 -18.75
N SER A 137 9.61 2.99 -19.31
CA SER A 137 9.09 3.21 -20.67
C SER A 137 10.16 3.58 -21.68
N ASP A 138 11.41 3.68 -21.25
CA ASP A 138 12.57 3.96 -22.11
C ASP A 138 12.69 2.94 -23.26
N ASP A 139 12.91 3.42 -24.49
CA ASP A 139 12.95 2.59 -25.69
C ASP A 139 14.05 1.50 -25.63
N TRP A 140 15.21 1.82 -25.04
CA TRP A 140 16.27 0.83 -24.87
C TRP A 140 15.83 -0.30 -23.94
N PHE A 141 15.16 0.04 -22.82
CA PHE A 141 14.69 -0.94 -21.85
C PHE A 141 13.58 -1.83 -22.44
N THR A 142 12.59 -1.23 -23.08
CA THR A 142 11.45 -1.95 -23.67
C THR A 142 11.84 -2.86 -24.84
N ALA A 143 12.97 -2.58 -25.49
CA ALA A 143 13.54 -3.44 -26.55
C ALA A 143 14.29 -4.66 -25.98
N GLN A 144 14.56 -4.73 -24.66
CA GLN A 144 15.27 -5.85 -24.06
C GLN A 144 14.35 -7.05 -23.80
N PRO A 145 14.88 -8.29 -23.81
CA PRO A 145 14.16 -9.46 -23.33
C PRO A 145 13.73 -9.30 -21.86
N ASP A 146 12.62 -9.96 -21.48
CA ASP A 146 12.04 -9.88 -20.13
C ASP A 146 13.06 -10.21 -19.01
N GLU A 147 13.96 -11.17 -19.25
CA GLU A 147 15.02 -11.53 -18.29
C GLU A 147 16.01 -10.38 -18.07
N VAL A 148 16.35 -9.64 -19.13
CA VAL A 148 17.24 -8.47 -19.04
C VAL A 148 16.52 -7.32 -18.32
N GLN A 149 15.26 -7.07 -18.66
CA GLN A 149 14.44 -6.07 -17.98
C GLN A 149 14.36 -6.34 -16.46
N ALA A 150 14.10 -7.58 -16.08
CA ALA A 150 14.09 -8.00 -14.68
C ALA A 150 15.47 -7.82 -14.02
N GLY A 151 16.55 -8.11 -14.73
CA GLY A 151 17.93 -7.87 -14.29
C GLY A 151 18.23 -6.39 -14.05
N VAL A 152 17.78 -5.51 -14.94
CA VAL A 152 17.92 -4.05 -14.80
C VAL A 152 17.24 -3.58 -13.50
N VAL A 153 15.97 -3.95 -13.31
CA VAL A 153 15.23 -3.55 -12.08
C VAL A 153 15.91 -4.10 -10.84
N LYS A 154 16.36 -5.36 -10.86
CA LYS A 154 17.10 -5.95 -9.73
C LYS A 154 18.38 -5.18 -9.41
N SER A 155 19.13 -4.76 -10.41
CA SER A 155 20.36 -3.99 -10.22
C SER A 155 20.08 -2.58 -9.69
N MET A 156 19.02 -1.92 -10.17
CA MET A 156 18.57 -0.64 -9.64
C MET A 156 18.22 -0.74 -8.14
N LEU A 157 17.46 -1.76 -7.77
CA LEU A 157 17.08 -2.01 -6.37
C LEU A 157 18.32 -2.22 -5.49
N ALA A 158 19.29 -2.99 -5.97
CA ALA A 158 20.55 -3.21 -5.25
C ALA A 158 21.37 -1.93 -5.06
N LEU A 159 21.42 -1.05 -6.06
CA LEU A 159 22.07 0.25 -5.93
C LEU A 159 21.38 1.14 -4.89
N LEU A 160 20.04 1.23 -4.94
CA LEU A 160 19.27 2.05 -4.01
C LEU A 160 19.39 1.53 -2.57
N GLU A 161 19.45 0.22 -2.38
CA GLU A 161 19.68 -0.39 -1.07
C GLU A 161 21.12 -0.15 -0.57
N ALA A 162 22.12 -0.23 -1.45
CA ALA A 162 23.52 0.02 -1.10
C ALA A 162 23.78 1.47 -0.65
N GLU A 163 23.02 2.43 -1.18
CA GLU A 163 23.05 3.85 -0.80
C GLU A 163 22.10 4.17 0.36
N ASP A 164 21.45 3.17 0.95
CA ASP A 164 20.47 3.34 2.05
C ASP A 164 19.30 4.29 1.68
N VAL A 165 18.90 4.28 0.40
CA VAL A 165 17.87 5.18 -0.14
C VAL A 165 16.49 4.55 -0.09
N ALA A 166 16.37 3.29 -0.54
CA ALA A 166 15.07 2.62 -0.59
C ALA A 166 15.20 1.11 -0.49
N VAL A 167 14.27 0.51 0.25
CA VAL A 167 14.08 -0.93 0.37
C VAL A 167 12.65 -1.31 -0.01
N ASP A 168 12.44 -2.56 -0.48
CA ASP A 168 11.11 -3.16 -0.74
C ASP A 168 10.20 -2.35 -1.71
N ILE A 169 10.80 -1.68 -2.71
CA ILE A 169 10.05 -0.96 -3.75
C ILE A 169 9.86 -1.77 -5.04
N ASN A 170 10.15 -3.07 -5.03
CA ASN A 170 9.91 -3.95 -6.18
C ASN A 170 8.41 -4.11 -6.47
N ALA A 171 8.08 -4.35 -7.74
CA ALA A 171 6.74 -4.74 -8.14
C ALA A 171 6.31 -6.08 -7.50
N TYR A 172 5.01 -6.33 -7.43
CA TYR A 172 4.51 -7.65 -7.01
C TYR A 172 4.89 -8.73 -8.01
N ARG A 173 4.97 -10.00 -7.53
CA ARG A 173 5.38 -11.17 -8.32
C ARG A 173 4.66 -11.30 -9.66
N ASP A 174 3.34 -11.05 -9.68
CA ASP A 174 2.48 -11.22 -10.86
C ASP A 174 2.21 -9.91 -11.59
N ALA A 175 2.89 -8.82 -11.21
CA ALA A 175 2.81 -7.53 -11.89
C ALA A 175 3.84 -7.46 -13.03
N PRO A 176 3.64 -6.57 -14.02
CA PRO A 176 4.70 -6.23 -14.98
C PRO A 176 5.98 -5.77 -14.25
N THR A 177 7.13 -6.01 -14.89
CA THR A 177 8.44 -5.55 -14.41
C THR A 177 8.41 -4.03 -14.18
N GLY A 178 8.76 -3.60 -12.96
CA GLY A 178 8.69 -2.20 -12.58
C GLY A 178 8.87 -1.99 -11.08
N LEU A 179 8.42 -0.86 -10.59
CA LEU A 179 8.55 -0.47 -9.18
C LEU A 179 7.18 -0.19 -8.55
N ARG A 180 7.11 -0.35 -7.24
CA ARG A 180 5.92 -0.04 -6.44
C ARG A 180 6.32 0.66 -5.16
N ILE A 181 6.04 1.94 -5.07
CA ILE A 181 6.39 2.77 -3.93
C ILE A 181 5.16 2.96 -3.05
N TRP A 182 5.32 2.79 -1.75
CA TRP A 182 4.26 3.08 -0.80
C TRP A 182 4.25 4.59 -0.48
N GLY A 183 3.15 5.26 -0.84
CA GLY A 183 2.92 6.69 -0.59
C GLY A 183 1.75 6.91 0.38
N GLY A 184 1.61 6.06 1.40
CA GLY A 184 0.57 6.21 2.43
C GLY A 184 0.84 7.40 3.36
N PRO A 185 -0.13 7.77 4.22
CA PRO A 185 -0.06 9.00 5.02
C PRO A 185 1.06 9.00 6.08
N THR A 186 1.63 7.83 6.40
CA THR A 186 2.75 7.69 7.34
C THR A 186 4.13 7.92 6.70
N VAL A 187 4.18 8.07 5.37
CA VAL A 187 5.41 8.46 4.66
C VAL A 187 5.42 9.98 4.51
N ASP A 188 6.56 10.60 4.79
CA ASP A 188 6.71 12.03 4.60
C ASP A 188 6.76 12.40 3.11
N PRO A 189 6.03 13.42 2.67
CA PRO A 189 6.05 13.86 1.26
C PRO A 189 7.44 14.24 0.77
N GLU A 190 8.28 14.75 1.65
CA GLU A 190 9.67 15.11 1.38
C GLU A 190 10.54 13.89 1.10
N ASP A 191 10.25 12.74 1.74
CA ASP A 191 10.95 11.47 1.49
C ASP A 191 10.60 10.95 0.09
N ILE A 192 9.32 11.03 -0.31
CA ILE A 192 8.92 10.71 -1.67
C ILE A 192 9.65 11.61 -2.67
N ALA A 193 9.61 12.93 -2.47
CA ALA A 193 10.27 13.89 -3.35
C ALA A 193 11.79 13.63 -3.47
N SER A 194 12.42 13.25 -2.35
CA SER A 194 13.86 12.95 -2.30
C SER A 194 14.23 11.63 -3.00
N LEU A 195 13.34 10.63 -2.97
CA LEU A 195 13.54 9.34 -3.63
C LEU A 195 13.56 9.47 -5.16
N LEU A 196 12.71 10.32 -5.75
CA LEU A 196 12.46 10.32 -7.19
C LEU A 196 13.72 10.54 -8.05
N PRO A 197 14.63 11.50 -7.75
CA PRO A 197 15.87 11.65 -8.48
C PRO A 197 16.81 10.43 -8.39
N TRP A 198 16.74 9.67 -7.30
CA TRP A 198 17.52 8.46 -7.13
C TRP A 198 17.05 7.33 -8.05
N LEU A 199 15.78 7.31 -8.41
CA LEU A 199 15.28 6.35 -9.40
C LEU A 199 15.87 6.62 -10.79
N ASP A 200 15.93 7.89 -11.22
CA ASP A 200 16.58 8.28 -12.46
C ASP A 200 18.07 7.91 -12.43
N TRP A 201 18.77 8.27 -11.36
CA TRP A 201 20.19 7.93 -11.19
C TRP A 201 20.44 6.42 -11.25
N ALA A 202 19.67 5.63 -10.53
CA ALA A 202 19.82 4.17 -10.49
C ALA A 202 19.60 3.55 -11.88
N TYR A 203 18.56 4.01 -12.59
CA TYR A 203 18.28 3.55 -13.94
C TYR A 203 19.41 3.92 -14.93
N GLU A 204 19.82 5.18 -14.95
CA GLU A 204 20.89 5.67 -15.83
C GLU A 204 22.21 4.96 -15.58
N THR A 205 22.56 4.71 -14.31
CA THR A 205 23.76 3.98 -13.92
C THR A 205 23.74 2.55 -14.46
N VAL A 206 22.67 1.80 -14.18
CA VAL A 206 22.57 0.40 -14.65
C VAL A 206 22.54 0.32 -16.18
N ARG A 207 21.83 1.24 -16.82
CA ARG A 207 21.79 1.32 -18.29
C ARG A 207 23.17 1.56 -18.90
N ALA A 208 23.94 2.50 -18.35
CA ALA A 208 25.29 2.81 -18.81
C ALA A 208 26.23 1.60 -18.65
N ASP A 209 26.21 0.96 -17.48
CA ASP A 209 27.04 -0.21 -17.18
C ASP A 209 26.76 -1.38 -18.14
N LEU A 210 25.49 -1.59 -18.50
CA LEU A 210 25.12 -2.63 -19.47
C LEU A 210 25.51 -2.29 -20.91
N GLN A 211 25.43 -1.00 -21.30
CA GLN A 211 25.84 -0.55 -22.61
C GLN A 211 27.37 -0.59 -22.78
N ASP A 212 28.12 -0.31 -21.71
CA ASP A 212 29.60 -0.35 -21.71
C ASP A 212 30.17 -1.77 -21.49
N GLY A 213 29.31 -2.76 -21.26
CA GLY A 213 29.70 -4.15 -21.03
C GLY A 213 30.32 -4.42 -19.64
N SER A 214 30.16 -3.52 -18.69
CA SER A 214 30.74 -3.60 -17.34
C SER A 214 29.99 -4.57 -16.42
N LEU A 215 28.71 -4.86 -16.68
CA LEU A 215 27.88 -5.86 -16.00
C LEU A 215 27.87 -7.20 -16.76
N HIS A 216 29.02 -7.78 -17.06
CA HIS A 216 29.09 -9.18 -17.47
C HIS A 216 29.27 -10.05 -16.23
N GLY A 217 28.12 -10.52 -15.71
CA GLY A 217 27.81 -11.71 -14.96
C GLY A 217 28.92 -12.34 -14.12
N ASP A 218 28.80 -12.24 -12.81
CA ASP A 218 29.10 -13.40 -11.96
C ASP A 218 27.85 -14.28 -11.91
N GLY A 219 27.96 -15.46 -12.55
CA GLY A 219 26.97 -16.51 -12.65
C GLY A 219 26.73 -17.27 -11.36
#